data_bcdecac5a1dbfaf149a4a5271080d60a
#
_entry.id   bcdecac5a1dbfaf149a4a5271080d60a
#
_cell.length_a   1.000
_cell.length_b   1.000
_cell.length_c   1.000
_cell.angle_alpha   90.00
_cell.angle_beta   90.00
_cell.angle_gamma   90.00
#
_symmetry.space_group_name_H-M   'P 1'
#
loop_
_entity.id
_entity.type
_entity.pdbx_description
1 polymer ?
#
loop_
_entity_poly.entity_id
_entity_poly.type
_entity_poly.pdbx_seq_one_letter_code
_entity_poly.pdbx_strand_id
1 'polypeptide(L)'
;ANIRKHGKNCCSLIMKKSVISILITLFFFSNCAKEEENDPDMASVSLSDNATTFTVTVSSGKYHLDGSSNPSLKLKRGYVYYFDATDSSTSSHPLLLSTSSSGGNTSGEYTNGVTNSQTTNGTLTFQVPSDAPSTLYYVCAYHSGMGGEITISD
;
A
#
# COMPACT_ATOMS: atom_id res chain seq x y z
N ALA A 1 8.12 28.69 24.16
CA ALA A 1 7.33 29.88 23.93
C ALA A 1 6.71 29.84 22.55
N ASN A 2 5.49 29.73 22.58
CA ASN A 2 4.37 30.35 21.87
C ASN A 2 4.04 29.90 20.42
N ILE A 3 3.07 29.12 20.40
CA ILE A 3 2.14 28.68 19.37
C ILE A 3 1.32 29.86 18.86
N ARG A 4 1.07 29.96 17.57
CA ARG A 4 -0.15 30.59 17.07
C ARG A 4 -0.79 29.84 15.92
N LYS A 5 -1.95 29.28 16.24
CA LYS A 5 -3.04 28.94 15.35
C LYS A 5 -3.53 30.19 14.60
N HIS A 6 -3.82 30.06 13.32
CA HIS A 6 -4.78 30.92 12.66
C HIS A 6 -5.63 30.10 11.69
N GLY A 7 -6.74 29.66 12.22
CA GLY A 7 -7.92 29.44 11.41
C GLY A 7 -8.51 30.81 11.03
N LYS A 8 -8.81 31.03 9.78
CA LYS A 8 -9.58 32.20 9.37
C LYS A 8 -10.84 31.77 8.65
N ASN A 9 -11.89 31.92 9.40
CA ASN A 9 -13.26 31.96 8.89
C ASN A 9 -13.41 33.08 7.86
N CYS A 10 -13.81 32.70 6.68
CA CYS A 10 -14.27 33.63 5.68
C CYS A 10 -15.78 33.48 5.61
N CYS A 11 -16.48 34.23 6.45
CA CYS A 11 -17.84 34.66 6.22
C CYS A 11 -18.35 35.39 7.48
N SER A 12 -18.09 36.67 7.59
CA SER A 12 -18.95 37.61 8.31
C SER A 12 -18.36 38.98 8.19
N LEU A 13 -18.83 39.73 7.30
CA LEU A 13 -19.03 41.19 7.51
C LEU A 13 -19.79 41.74 6.31
N ILE A 14 -21.08 41.88 6.43
CA ILE A 14 -21.84 42.99 5.87
C ILE A 14 -23.16 43.09 6.62
N MET A 15 -23.25 44.07 7.42
CA MET A 15 -24.50 44.73 7.71
C MET A 15 -24.20 46.19 8.07
N LYS A 16 -24.52 47.17 7.24
CA LYS A 16 -25.47 48.19 7.60
C LYS A 16 -25.63 49.27 6.50
N LYS A 17 -26.92 49.38 6.07
CA LYS A 17 -27.66 50.61 5.72
C LYS A 17 -27.21 51.32 4.43
N SER A 18 -28.09 51.65 3.48
CA SER A 18 -29.36 52.34 3.55
C SER A 18 -29.99 52.43 2.14
N VAL A 19 -31.27 52.18 2.08
CA VAL A 19 -32.37 52.74 1.26
C VAL A 19 -32.01 53.49 -0.05
N ILE A 20 -32.61 53.07 -1.13
CA ILE A 20 -33.45 53.79 -2.13
C ILE A 20 -33.27 53.18 -3.52
N SER A 21 -34.33 52.53 -3.94
CA SER A 21 -35.01 52.56 -5.23
C SER A 21 -34.25 52.41 -6.55
N ILE A 22 -34.75 51.49 -7.28
CA ILE A 22 -35.16 51.49 -8.70
C ILE A 22 -34.72 50.18 -9.38
N LEU A 23 -35.76 49.48 -9.84
CA LEU A 23 -35.76 48.37 -10.81
C LEU A 23 -34.66 48.46 -11.84
N ILE A 24 -33.87 47.39 -11.98
CA ILE A 24 -33.51 46.78 -13.26
C ILE A 24 -33.17 45.36 -12.99
N THR A 25 -33.96 44.46 -13.52
CA THR A 25 -33.73 43.01 -13.64
C THR A 25 -32.50 42.75 -14.51
N LEU A 26 -31.47 42.22 -13.88
CA LEU A 26 -30.41 41.51 -14.61
C LEU A 26 -30.00 40.31 -13.79
N PHE A 27 -30.40 39.16 -14.28
CA PHE A 27 -29.94 37.86 -13.82
C PHE A 27 -28.43 37.78 -14.00
N PHE A 28 -27.67 37.97 -12.94
CA PHE A 28 -26.32 37.48 -12.88
C PHE A 28 -26.35 36.12 -12.17
N PHE A 29 -26.34 35.06 -12.94
CA PHE A 29 -25.88 33.78 -12.46
C PHE A 29 -24.42 33.98 -12.04
N SER A 30 -24.21 34.15 -10.74
CA SER A 30 -22.89 34.05 -10.14
C SER A 30 -22.54 32.56 -10.16
N ASN A 31 -21.91 32.17 -11.26
CA ASN A 31 -21.24 30.90 -11.36
C ASN A 31 -20.04 31.01 -10.41
N CYS A 32 -20.18 30.45 -9.22
CA CYS A 32 -19.05 30.22 -8.33
C CYS A 32 -18.20 29.14 -9.03
N ALA A 33 -17.31 29.56 -9.91
CA ALA A 33 -16.28 28.71 -10.43
C ALA A 33 -15.40 28.31 -9.23
N LYS A 34 -15.47 27.05 -8.87
CA LYS A 34 -14.53 26.40 -8.00
C LYS A 34 -13.20 26.44 -8.74
N GLU A 35 -12.31 27.34 -8.34
CA GLU A 35 -10.93 27.29 -8.76
C GLU A 35 -10.36 25.98 -8.18
N GLU A 36 -10.23 24.99 -9.04
CA GLU A 36 -9.38 23.84 -8.77
C GLU A 36 -7.96 24.38 -8.83
N GLU A 37 -7.37 24.55 -7.66
CA GLU A 37 -5.94 24.71 -7.52
C GLU A 37 -5.30 23.43 -8.05
N ASN A 38 -4.80 23.54 -9.27
CA ASN A 38 -4.07 22.49 -9.97
C ASN A 38 -2.67 22.46 -9.35
N ASP A 39 -2.53 21.72 -8.23
CA ASP A 39 -1.23 21.38 -7.66
C ASP A 39 -0.69 20.19 -8.50
N PRO A 40 0.37 20.41 -9.32
CA PRO A 40 0.81 19.38 -10.26
C PRO A 40 1.64 18.27 -9.64
N ASP A 41 1.66 18.09 -8.30
CA ASP A 41 2.61 17.16 -7.68
C ASP A 41 2.04 16.27 -6.56
N MET A 42 0.74 15.96 -6.65
CA MET A 42 0.18 14.82 -5.92
C MET A 42 -0.72 14.03 -6.86
N ALA A 43 -0.11 13.26 -7.74
CA ALA A 43 -0.78 12.10 -8.29
C ALA A 43 -1.16 11.21 -7.09
N SER A 44 -2.38 11.33 -6.61
CA SER A 44 -2.98 10.33 -5.74
C SER A 44 -3.05 9.05 -6.54
N VAL A 45 -1.96 8.28 -6.51
CA VAL A 45 -1.96 6.91 -7.00
C VAL A 45 -3.03 6.20 -6.18
N SER A 46 -4.15 5.90 -6.81
CA SER A 46 -5.15 5.01 -6.24
C SER A 46 -4.47 3.66 -6.03
N LEU A 47 -4.04 3.40 -4.79
CA LEU A 47 -3.36 2.15 -4.41
C LEU A 47 -4.29 0.92 -4.53
N SER A 48 -5.57 1.12 -4.88
CA SER A 48 -6.56 0.05 -4.90
C SER A 48 -6.54 -0.83 -6.16
N ASP A 49 -6.04 -0.32 -7.28
CA ASP A 49 -6.12 -1.05 -8.55
C ASP A 49 -4.92 -1.98 -8.81
N ASN A 50 -3.84 -1.85 -8.03
CA ASN A 50 -2.59 -2.58 -8.21
C ASN A 50 -2.15 -3.33 -6.94
N ALA A 51 -3.08 -3.74 -6.09
CA ALA A 51 -2.80 -4.45 -4.85
C ALA A 51 -3.45 -5.84 -4.85
N THR A 52 -2.69 -6.85 -4.46
CA THR A 52 -3.15 -8.24 -4.34
C THR A 52 -2.77 -8.79 -2.98
N THR A 53 -3.69 -9.48 -2.31
CA THR A 53 -3.44 -10.14 -1.03
C THR A 53 -3.43 -11.66 -1.22
N PHE A 54 -2.40 -12.31 -0.68
CA PHE A 54 -2.32 -13.76 -0.53
C PHE A 54 -2.56 -14.13 0.93
N THR A 55 -3.55 -14.96 1.20
CA THR A 55 -3.73 -15.55 2.52
C THR A 55 -2.70 -16.64 2.74
N VAL A 56 -1.88 -16.52 3.79
CA VAL A 56 -0.79 -17.46 4.08
C VAL A 56 -1.17 -18.33 5.28
N THR A 57 -1.17 -19.64 5.07
CA THR A 57 -1.31 -20.65 6.13
C THR A 57 -0.17 -21.66 6.05
N VAL A 58 -0.02 -22.48 7.09
CA VAL A 58 1.00 -23.53 7.14
C VAL A 58 0.37 -24.87 7.39
N SER A 59 0.71 -25.86 6.58
CA SER A 59 0.31 -27.25 6.79
C SER A 59 1.40 -28.18 6.22
N SER A 60 1.66 -29.27 6.91
CA SER A 60 2.62 -30.31 6.49
C SER A 60 4.01 -29.75 6.12
N GLY A 61 4.49 -28.73 6.87
CA GLY A 61 5.80 -28.10 6.65
C GLY A 61 5.89 -27.29 5.36
N LYS A 62 4.77 -26.81 4.84
CA LYS A 62 4.70 -25.98 3.63
C LYS A 62 3.84 -24.76 3.87
N TYR A 63 4.18 -23.64 3.21
CA TYR A 63 3.27 -22.53 3.06
C TYR A 63 2.16 -22.86 2.08
N HIS A 64 0.95 -22.48 2.43
CA HIS A 64 -0.18 -22.47 1.53
C HIS A 64 -0.58 -21.03 1.27
N LEU A 65 -0.51 -20.59 0.02
CA LEU A 65 -0.97 -19.29 -0.41
C LEU A 65 -2.30 -19.49 -1.14
N ASP A 66 -3.37 -18.88 -0.59
CA ASP A 66 -4.75 -19.07 -1.07
C ASP A 66 -5.12 -20.57 -1.21
N GLY A 67 -4.65 -21.40 -0.27
CA GLY A 67 -4.86 -22.83 -0.23
C GLY A 67 -3.94 -23.68 -1.09
N SER A 68 -3.12 -23.08 -1.96
CA SER A 68 -2.17 -23.80 -2.82
C SER A 68 -0.83 -24.02 -2.11
N SER A 69 -0.31 -25.25 -2.12
CA SER A 69 0.93 -25.63 -1.41
C SER A 69 2.17 -25.16 -2.16
N ASN A 70 2.97 -24.29 -1.52
CA ASN A 70 4.20 -23.71 -2.06
C ASN A 70 4.08 -23.27 -3.54
N PRO A 71 3.04 -22.51 -3.95
CA PRO A 71 2.85 -22.16 -5.35
C PRO A 71 3.96 -21.22 -5.85
N SER A 72 4.31 -21.32 -7.14
CA SER A 72 5.07 -20.27 -7.81
C SER A 72 4.17 -19.06 -8.08
N LEU A 73 4.70 -17.85 -7.85
CA LEU A 73 3.99 -16.60 -8.03
C LEU A 73 4.52 -15.84 -9.25
N LYS A 74 3.66 -15.03 -9.85
CA LYS A 74 4.02 -14.04 -10.88
C LYS A 74 3.62 -12.68 -10.39
N LEU A 75 4.59 -11.81 -10.13
CA LEU A 75 4.39 -10.46 -9.64
C LEU A 75 4.84 -9.45 -10.68
N LYS A 76 4.33 -8.21 -10.57
CA LYS A 76 4.67 -7.12 -11.49
C LYS A 76 5.37 -5.99 -10.74
N ARG A 77 6.35 -5.36 -11.40
CA ARG A 77 6.99 -4.14 -10.90
C ARG A 77 5.98 -3.01 -10.75
N GLY A 78 6.16 -2.19 -9.72
CA GLY A 78 5.25 -1.08 -9.40
C GLY A 78 3.96 -1.48 -8.68
N TYR A 79 3.69 -2.79 -8.51
CA TYR A 79 2.52 -3.30 -7.81
C TYR A 79 2.83 -3.57 -6.34
N VAL A 80 1.77 -3.64 -5.52
CA VAL A 80 1.87 -3.96 -4.10
C VAL A 80 1.23 -5.32 -3.84
N TYR A 81 1.94 -6.17 -3.10
CA TYR A 81 1.48 -7.50 -2.71
C TYR A 81 1.53 -7.64 -1.20
N TYR A 82 0.44 -8.17 -0.65
CA TYR A 82 0.30 -8.45 0.77
C TYR A 82 0.31 -9.97 0.99
N PHE A 83 1.17 -10.41 1.87
CA PHE A 83 1.18 -11.79 2.35
C PHE A 83 0.62 -11.80 3.76
N ASP A 84 -0.64 -12.11 3.89
CA ASP A 84 -1.36 -12.12 5.16
C ASP A 84 -1.06 -13.43 5.91
N ALA A 85 -0.09 -13.37 6.82
CA ALA A 85 0.33 -14.46 7.70
C ALA A 85 -0.24 -14.30 9.11
N THR A 86 -1.48 -13.83 9.25
CA THR A 86 -2.16 -13.67 10.53
C THR A 86 -2.75 -14.99 11.08
N ASP A 87 -2.83 -16.02 10.24
CA ASP A 87 -3.29 -17.34 10.68
C ASP A 87 -2.33 -17.96 11.73
N SER A 88 -2.88 -18.56 12.77
CA SER A 88 -2.11 -19.11 13.88
C SER A 88 -1.11 -20.20 13.47
N SER A 89 -1.32 -20.88 12.35
CA SER A 89 -0.40 -21.89 11.82
C SER A 89 0.94 -21.32 11.41
N THR A 90 1.03 -19.99 11.16
CA THR A 90 2.28 -19.31 10.77
C THR A 90 3.18 -18.96 11.96
N SER A 91 2.71 -19.12 13.20
CA SER A 91 3.33 -18.60 14.43
C SER A 91 4.78 -19.04 14.68
N SER A 92 5.23 -20.17 14.10
CA SER A 92 6.61 -20.68 14.17
C SER A 92 7.33 -20.62 12.82
N HIS A 93 6.78 -19.90 11.87
CA HIS A 93 7.23 -19.90 10.48
C HIS A 93 7.43 -18.46 9.96
N PRO A 94 8.53 -17.78 10.36
CA PRO A 94 8.78 -16.41 9.91
C PRO A 94 8.92 -16.36 8.37
N LEU A 95 8.02 -15.62 7.74
CA LEU A 95 7.97 -15.43 6.29
C LEU A 95 8.88 -14.28 5.88
N LEU A 96 9.74 -14.50 4.92
CA LEU A 96 10.57 -13.48 4.30
C LEU A 96 10.70 -13.66 2.78
N LEU A 97 11.10 -12.60 2.09
CA LEU A 97 11.54 -12.69 0.69
C LEU A 97 13.05 -12.87 0.63
N SER A 98 13.53 -13.66 -0.35
CA SER A 98 14.94 -14.02 -0.46
C SER A 98 15.38 -14.11 -1.91
N THR A 99 16.68 -13.91 -2.15
CA THR A 99 17.35 -14.23 -3.40
C THR A 99 17.75 -15.72 -3.48
N SER A 100 17.58 -16.47 -2.39
CA SER A 100 17.89 -17.91 -2.29
C SER A 100 16.60 -18.71 -2.05
N SER A 101 16.48 -19.84 -2.73
CA SER A 101 15.34 -20.76 -2.57
C SER A 101 15.41 -21.65 -1.33
N SER A 102 16.54 -21.66 -0.61
CA SER A 102 16.78 -22.66 0.42
C SER A 102 15.88 -22.56 1.63
N GLY A 103 15.61 -21.31 2.13
CA GLY A 103 15.01 -21.12 3.45
C GLY A 103 15.88 -21.69 4.57
N GLY A 104 15.31 -21.78 5.79
CA GLY A 104 16.00 -22.29 6.96
C GLY A 104 17.06 -21.34 7.55
N ASN A 105 17.16 -20.14 7.03
CA ASN A 105 18.02 -19.05 7.47
C ASN A 105 17.60 -17.74 6.84
N THR A 106 18.22 -16.63 7.25
CA THR A 106 17.97 -15.28 6.72
C THR A 106 19.05 -14.83 5.71
N SER A 107 19.97 -15.72 5.33
CA SER A 107 20.97 -15.40 4.31
C SER A 107 20.29 -15.20 2.97
N GLY A 108 20.62 -14.10 2.30
CA GLY A 108 19.96 -13.74 1.04
C GLY A 108 18.60 -13.05 1.20
N GLU A 109 18.21 -12.65 2.41
CA GLU A 109 16.98 -11.88 2.63
C GLU A 109 16.95 -10.64 1.73
N TYR A 110 15.84 -10.45 1.04
CA TYR A 110 15.58 -9.32 0.17
C TYR A 110 14.64 -8.35 0.88
N THR A 111 15.10 -7.13 1.13
CA THR A 111 14.39 -6.14 1.93
C THR A 111 13.95 -4.91 1.14
N ASN A 112 14.44 -4.71 -0.11
CA ASN A 112 14.06 -3.55 -0.90
C ASN A 112 12.57 -3.59 -1.27
N GLY A 113 11.81 -2.59 -0.85
CA GLY A 113 10.35 -2.55 -1.03
C GLY A 113 9.56 -3.49 -0.10
N VAL A 114 10.22 -4.15 0.87
CA VAL A 114 9.58 -5.08 1.81
C VAL A 114 9.37 -4.41 3.16
N THR A 115 8.17 -4.57 3.70
CA THR A 115 7.83 -4.15 5.06
C THR A 115 7.33 -5.36 5.86
N ASN A 116 7.67 -5.39 7.16
CA ASN A 116 7.30 -6.46 8.08
C ASN A 116 7.80 -7.84 7.64
N SER A 117 9.06 -7.88 7.16
CA SER A 117 9.75 -9.13 6.85
C SER A 117 9.92 -9.99 8.12
N GLN A 118 10.02 -11.30 7.94
CA GLN A 118 10.10 -12.31 9.02
C GLN A 118 8.87 -12.29 9.95
N THR A 119 7.71 -11.88 9.43
CA THR A 119 6.48 -11.93 10.22
C THR A 119 6.02 -13.37 10.48
N THR A 120 5.47 -13.59 11.68
CA THR A 120 4.86 -14.87 12.11
C THR A 120 3.39 -14.71 12.47
N ASN A 121 2.91 -13.47 12.58
CA ASN A 121 1.52 -13.13 12.89
C ASN A 121 1.26 -11.71 12.44
N GLY A 122 1.16 -11.52 11.15
CA GLY A 122 0.96 -10.20 10.55
C GLY A 122 1.07 -10.27 9.04
N THR A 123 1.06 -9.12 8.40
CA THR A 123 1.13 -9.02 6.95
C THR A 123 2.51 -8.53 6.51
N LEU A 124 3.23 -9.34 5.73
CA LEU A 124 4.38 -8.87 4.97
C LEU A 124 3.88 -8.11 3.75
N THR A 125 4.37 -6.90 3.55
CA THR A 125 4.03 -6.09 2.38
C THR A 125 5.24 -6.02 1.44
N PHE A 126 5.01 -6.24 0.16
CA PHE A 126 6.02 -6.10 -0.88
C PHE A 126 5.54 -5.12 -1.94
N GLN A 127 6.08 -3.91 -1.93
CA GLN A 127 5.95 -2.96 -3.04
C GLN A 127 7.09 -3.24 -4.02
N VAL A 128 6.77 -3.88 -5.13
CA VAL A 128 7.80 -4.37 -6.07
C VAL A 128 8.54 -3.19 -6.70
N PRO A 129 9.85 -3.00 -6.41
CA PRO A 129 10.63 -1.93 -7.00
C PRO A 129 10.84 -2.11 -8.50
N SER A 130 11.10 -1.01 -9.22
CA SER A 130 11.41 -1.05 -10.65
C SER A 130 12.71 -1.79 -10.98
N ASP A 131 13.62 -1.85 -10.01
CA ASP A 131 14.92 -2.54 -10.08
C ASP A 131 14.93 -3.91 -9.39
N ALA A 132 13.76 -4.44 -9.01
CA ALA A 132 13.67 -5.77 -8.40
C ALA A 132 14.27 -6.84 -9.31
N PRO A 133 14.96 -7.84 -8.75
CA PRO A 133 15.42 -9.01 -9.53
C PRO A 133 14.25 -9.70 -10.22
N SER A 134 14.47 -10.30 -11.38
CA SER A 134 13.44 -11.06 -12.09
C SER A 134 12.99 -12.33 -11.35
N THR A 135 13.80 -12.81 -10.41
CA THR A 135 13.49 -13.97 -9.59
C THR A 135 13.81 -13.70 -8.13
N LEU A 136 12.82 -13.92 -7.28
CA LEU A 136 12.91 -13.98 -5.82
C LEU A 136 12.21 -15.23 -5.33
N TYR A 137 12.27 -15.46 -4.03
CA TYR A 137 11.60 -16.56 -3.35
C TYR A 137 10.92 -16.03 -2.08
N TYR A 138 9.74 -16.53 -1.77
CA TYR A 138 9.22 -16.42 -0.41
C TYR A 138 9.62 -17.69 0.34
N VAL A 139 10.18 -17.55 1.52
CA VAL A 139 10.74 -18.68 2.28
C VAL A 139 10.50 -18.51 3.78
N CYS A 140 10.60 -19.62 4.51
CA CYS A 140 10.63 -19.62 5.96
C CYS A 140 12.06 -19.43 6.47
N ALA A 141 12.25 -18.52 7.45
CA ALA A 141 13.56 -18.33 8.07
C ALA A 141 14.07 -19.56 8.83
N TYR A 142 13.17 -20.41 9.33
CA TYR A 142 13.54 -21.52 10.23
C TYR A 142 13.53 -22.89 9.56
N HIS A 143 12.85 -23.06 8.43
CA HIS A 143 12.66 -24.36 7.81
C HIS A 143 13.06 -24.32 6.33
N SER A 144 14.03 -25.16 5.97
CA SER A 144 14.44 -25.32 4.59
C SER A 144 13.36 -26.01 3.74
N GLY A 145 13.28 -25.66 2.45
CA GLY A 145 12.31 -26.25 1.51
C GLY A 145 10.85 -25.83 1.75
N MET A 146 10.63 -24.85 2.61
CA MET A 146 9.33 -24.23 2.88
C MET A 146 9.27 -22.87 2.20
N GLY A 147 8.57 -22.78 1.07
CA GLY A 147 8.49 -21.59 0.25
C GLY A 147 8.32 -21.90 -1.23
N GLY A 148 8.34 -20.85 -2.06
CA GLY A 148 8.17 -20.98 -3.53
C GLY A 148 8.85 -19.85 -4.29
N GLU A 149 8.92 -20.02 -5.59
CA GLU A 149 9.52 -19.05 -6.51
C GLU A 149 8.57 -17.87 -6.78
N ILE A 150 9.14 -16.69 -6.91
CA ILE A 150 8.48 -15.48 -7.39
C ILE A 150 9.17 -15.05 -8.68
N THR A 151 8.46 -15.11 -9.80
CA THR A 151 8.87 -14.48 -11.06
C THR A 151 8.35 -13.03 -11.09
N ILE A 152 9.23 -12.07 -11.38
CA ILE A 152 8.88 -10.63 -11.46
C ILE A 152 9.02 -10.18 -12.90
N SER A 153 7.96 -9.55 -13.42
CA SER A 153 7.89 -8.97 -14.77
C SER A 153 7.51 -7.48 -14.71
N ASP A 154 7.54 -6.85 -15.83
CA ASP A 154 7.01 -5.49 -16.05
C ASP A 154 5.50 -5.51 -16.28
#